data_47993dc9c5dec39a871c747e008f9b2f
#
_entry.id   47993dc9c5dec39a871c747e008f9b2f
#
_cell.length_a   1.000
_cell.length_b   1.000
_cell.length_c   1.000
_cell.angle_alpha   90.00
_cell.angle_beta   90.00
_cell.angle_gamma   90.00
#
_symmetry.space_group_name_H-M   'P 1'
#
loop_
_entity.id
_entity.type
_entity.pdbx_description
1 polymer ?
#
loop_
_entity_poly.entity_id
_entity_poly.type
_entity_poly.pdbx_seq_one_letter_code
_entity_poly.pdbx_strand_id
1 'polypeptide(L)'
;MELAHGESSEQFNFTAVDQENATESQSSNRVLSGRVSTRIPDEHYSRLRSPGEIPCPHYSHDSLLAPRPRLPHPEAVRFLVLLTVLFPFASLSAAIREHVILCGGPALRKWEDLRNENEQHDRWWANFIRASTLRMAEIRLRHGSEAKLIWIVYRPGYLSRAHADGKSYPVWIQEQADKRNCQLIWVDSSAQAIAAINGRPARSIFTFDFFGHSNRYAFMLDYSNDIMAISKAWIHQRDLGRIRKSAFSKGAICQSYGCHTGESMSSVWHRKVGNRLIGANGKTNYSEVGQGRLPYVTGTWVR
;
A
#
# COMPACT_ATOMS: atom_id res chain seq x y z
N MET A 1 5.29 -40.94 32.22
CA MET A 1 4.94 -41.43 30.88
C MET A 1 4.54 -40.17 30.08
N GLU A 2 5.58 -39.47 29.62
CA GLU A 2 5.50 -38.20 28.90
C GLU A 2 5.38 -38.50 27.40
N LEU A 3 4.31 -37.97 26.80
CA LEU A 3 4.20 -37.93 25.34
C LEU A 3 4.60 -36.52 24.89
N ALA A 4 5.84 -36.42 24.40
CA ALA A 4 6.35 -35.27 23.70
C ALA A 4 5.72 -35.19 22.31
N HIS A 5 4.88 -34.22 22.08
CA HIS A 5 4.50 -33.79 20.74
C HIS A 5 5.54 -32.78 20.23
N GLY A 6 6.47 -33.32 19.42
CA GLY A 6 7.34 -32.51 18.60
C GLY A 6 6.59 -32.04 17.35
N GLU A 7 6.02 -30.86 17.36
CA GLU A 7 5.63 -30.18 16.13
C GLU A 7 6.88 -29.60 15.48
N SER A 8 7.33 -30.23 14.40
CA SER A 8 8.36 -29.66 13.55
C SER A 8 7.80 -28.37 12.91
N SER A 9 8.38 -27.25 13.28
CA SER A 9 8.19 -25.98 12.59
C SER A 9 8.74 -26.10 11.17
N GLU A 10 7.91 -26.56 10.22
CA GLU A 10 8.21 -26.36 8.81
C GLU A 10 8.33 -24.86 8.56
N GLN A 11 9.55 -24.39 8.38
CA GLN A 11 9.84 -23.04 7.91
C GLN A 11 9.27 -22.92 6.50
N PHE A 12 8.04 -22.39 6.41
CA PHE A 12 7.43 -22.05 5.13
C PHE A 12 8.21 -20.92 4.49
N ASN A 13 9.19 -21.28 3.67
CA ASN A 13 9.75 -20.36 2.69
C ASN A 13 8.66 -20.09 1.66
N PHE A 14 8.11 -18.90 1.63
CA PHE A 14 7.09 -18.44 0.67
C PHE A 14 7.47 -18.70 -0.79
N THR A 15 8.74 -19.00 -1.07
CA THR A 15 9.29 -19.30 -2.39
C THR A 15 8.90 -20.68 -2.94
N ALA A 16 8.63 -21.69 -2.12
CA ALA A 16 8.39 -23.06 -2.61
C ALA A 16 6.90 -23.31 -2.96
N VAL A 17 5.96 -22.81 -2.15
CA VAL A 17 4.52 -22.95 -2.42
C VAL A 17 4.07 -22.05 -3.56
N ASP A 18 4.76 -20.92 -3.76
CA ASP A 18 4.49 -19.99 -4.85
C ASP A 18 4.80 -20.59 -6.24
N GLN A 19 5.80 -21.49 -6.34
CA GLN A 19 6.20 -22.08 -7.63
C GLN A 19 5.26 -23.18 -8.12
N GLU A 20 4.69 -23.99 -7.25
CA GLU A 20 3.79 -25.07 -7.67
C GLU A 20 2.48 -24.55 -8.24
N ASN A 21 1.89 -23.50 -7.64
CA ASN A 21 0.64 -22.92 -8.12
C ASN A 21 0.82 -21.99 -9.34
N ALA A 22 2.01 -21.41 -9.53
CA ALA A 22 2.32 -20.59 -10.71
C ALA A 22 2.57 -21.45 -11.96
N THR A 23 3.12 -22.65 -11.82
CA THR A 23 3.40 -23.57 -12.94
C THR A 23 2.13 -24.20 -13.50
N GLU A 24 1.13 -24.50 -12.69
CA GLU A 24 -0.17 -25.02 -13.19
C GLU A 24 -0.95 -23.96 -14.01
N SER A 25 -0.86 -22.69 -13.65
CA SER A 25 -1.50 -21.59 -14.39
C SER A 25 -0.82 -21.29 -15.74
N GLN A 26 0.44 -21.66 -15.93
CA GLN A 26 1.18 -21.37 -17.17
C GLN A 26 1.00 -22.44 -18.26
N SER A 27 0.56 -23.65 -17.93
CA SER A 27 0.38 -24.72 -18.94
C SER A 27 -0.81 -24.51 -19.85
N SER A 28 -1.81 -23.73 -19.43
CA SER A 28 -3.04 -23.47 -20.23
C SER A 28 -2.92 -22.33 -21.24
N ASN A 29 -1.88 -21.49 -21.18
CA ASN A 29 -1.75 -20.31 -22.04
C ASN A 29 -0.85 -20.51 -23.27
N ARG A 30 -0.47 -21.74 -23.61
CA ARG A 30 0.50 -22.01 -24.71
C ARG A 30 -0.11 -22.39 -26.05
N VAL A 31 -1.37 -22.24 -26.26
CA VAL A 31 -1.99 -22.45 -27.59
C VAL A 31 -2.75 -21.19 -27.98
N LEU A 32 -2.12 -20.29 -28.65
CA LEU A 32 -2.56 -19.30 -29.64
C LEU A 32 -1.67 -18.04 -29.61
N SER A 33 -0.47 -18.10 -30.18
CA SER A 33 0.20 -16.89 -30.65
C SER A 33 0.66 -17.07 -32.09
N GLY A 34 -0.26 -16.69 -33.00
CA GLY A 34 0.07 -16.44 -34.39
C GLY A 34 0.91 -15.17 -34.50
N ARG A 35 2.06 -15.28 -35.17
CA ARG A 35 2.97 -14.18 -35.49
C ARG A 35 2.25 -13.10 -36.30
N VAL A 36 2.28 -11.88 -35.81
CA VAL A 36 2.20 -10.68 -36.65
C VAL A 36 3.46 -9.89 -36.43
N SER A 37 4.31 -9.89 -37.45
CA SER A 37 5.53 -9.08 -37.56
C SER A 37 5.14 -7.73 -38.12
N THR A 38 5.32 -6.65 -37.36
CA THR A 38 5.35 -5.30 -37.91
C THR A 38 6.63 -4.61 -37.47
N ARG A 39 7.50 -4.37 -38.47
CA ARG A 39 8.70 -3.54 -38.40
C ARG A 39 8.29 -2.10 -38.10
N ILE A 40 8.95 -1.49 -37.12
CA ILE A 40 8.96 -0.04 -36.90
C ILE A 40 10.29 0.48 -37.39
N PRO A 41 10.34 1.55 -38.22
CA PRO A 41 11.59 2.12 -38.76
C PRO A 41 12.29 2.98 -37.69
N ASP A 42 13.62 2.83 -37.66
CA ASP A 42 14.53 3.75 -36.97
C ASP A 42 14.59 5.10 -37.72
N GLU A 43 14.25 6.20 -37.06
CA GLU A 43 14.71 7.53 -37.50
C GLU A 43 14.90 8.49 -36.32
N HIS A 44 16.10 9.06 -36.30
CA HIS A 44 16.53 10.34 -35.75
C HIS A 44 16.63 10.53 -34.21
N TYR A 45 17.80 10.22 -33.70
CA TYR A 45 18.36 11.00 -32.61
C TYR A 45 19.77 11.51 -33.00
N SER A 46 19.82 12.76 -33.41
CA SER A 46 21.09 13.48 -33.58
C SER A 46 21.01 14.85 -32.89
N ARG A 47 22.04 15.11 -32.08
CA ARG A 47 22.54 16.40 -31.59
C ARG A 47 21.87 17.01 -30.37
N LEU A 48 22.46 16.76 -29.20
CA LEU A 48 22.51 17.74 -28.13
C LEU A 48 23.95 18.28 -27.99
N ARG A 49 24.06 19.60 -28.08
CA ARG A 49 25.27 20.40 -27.98
C ARG A 49 25.81 20.44 -26.57
N SER A 50 27.14 20.49 -26.46
CA SER A 50 27.89 20.73 -25.22
C SER A 50 27.56 22.09 -24.59
N PRO A 51 27.53 22.21 -23.27
CA PRO A 51 27.37 23.50 -22.58
C PRO A 51 28.68 24.28 -22.61
N GLY A 52 28.58 25.56 -23.01
CA GLY A 52 29.69 26.51 -23.05
C GLY A 52 30.19 26.86 -21.63
N GLU A 53 31.48 27.12 -21.59
CA GLU A 53 32.22 27.59 -20.43
C GLU A 53 31.72 29.00 -20.02
N ILE A 54 31.47 29.15 -18.72
CA ILE A 54 31.14 30.43 -18.09
C ILE A 54 32.47 31.01 -17.56
N PRO A 55 32.87 32.24 -17.96
CA PRO A 55 34.07 32.85 -17.47
C PRO A 55 33.93 33.35 -16.04
N CYS A 56 34.95 33.07 -15.22
CA CYS A 56 35.09 33.58 -13.86
C CYS A 56 35.37 35.09 -13.86
N PRO A 57 34.72 35.90 -13.05
CA PRO A 57 35.10 37.29 -12.85
C PRO A 57 36.34 37.41 -11.95
N HIS A 58 37.33 38.16 -12.45
CA HIS A 58 38.48 38.60 -11.66
C HIS A 58 38.01 39.55 -10.52
N TYR A 59 38.30 39.18 -9.31
CA TYR A 59 38.20 40.09 -8.14
C TYR A 59 39.54 40.76 -7.93
N SER A 60 39.57 42.10 -8.12
CA SER A 60 40.68 42.96 -7.73
C SER A 60 40.64 43.21 -6.24
N HIS A 61 41.80 43.01 -5.61
CA HIS A 61 42.06 43.38 -4.20
C HIS A 61 42.15 44.90 -4.07
N ASP A 62 41.12 45.54 -3.54
CA ASP A 62 41.24 46.84 -2.92
C ASP A 62 41.04 46.74 -1.45
N SER A 63 42.13 47.02 -0.71
CA SER A 63 42.20 47.01 0.76
C SER A 63 41.53 48.28 1.29
N LEU A 64 40.27 48.16 1.74
CA LEU A 64 39.66 49.19 2.55
C LEU A 64 39.55 48.68 4.01
N LEU A 65 40.30 49.29 4.90
CA LEU A 65 40.26 49.10 6.34
C LEU A 65 38.86 49.35 6.87
N ALA A 66 38.17 48.28 7.26
CA ALA A 66 36.89 48.35 7.92
C ALA A 66 37.06 48.80 9.37
N PRO A 67 36.20 49.67 9.87
CA PRO A 67 36.25 50.12 11.29
C PRO A 67 35.93 48.94 12.23
N ARG A 68 36.73 48.82 13.29
CA ARG A 68 36.55 47.80 14.33
C ARG A 68 35.15 47.89 14.95
N PRO A 69 34.38 46.80 15.05
CA PRO A 69 33.12 46.80 15.75
C PRO A 69 33.34 47.09 17.23
N ARG A 70 32.66 48.09 17.79
CA ARG A 70 32.58 48.36 19.21
C ARG A 70 31.85 47.20 19.86
N LEU A 71 32.49 46.57 20.88
CA LEU A 71 31.87 45.53 21.69
C LEU A 71 30.64 46.13 22.38
N PRO A 72 29.50 45.42 22.36
CA PRO A 72 28.30 45.88 23.04
C PRO A 72 28.51 45.91 24.55
N HIS A 73 27.92 46.92 25.20
CA HIS A 73 27.94 47.11 26.64
C HIS A 73 27.51 45.86 27.39
N PRO A 74 28.11 45.49 28.54
CA PRO A 74 27.83 44.23 29.27
C PRO A 74 26.36 44.06 29.70
N GLU A 75 25.61 45.15 29.78
CA GLU A 75 24.18 45.12 30.10
C GLU A 75 23.32 44.53 28.94
N ALA A 76 23.71 44.74 27.69
CA ALA A 76 22.97 44.20 26.53
C ALA A 76 23.13 42.68 26.40
N VAL A 77 24.26 42.11 26.85
CA VAL A 77 24.53 40.67 26.81
C VAL A 77 23.67 39.89 27.81
N ARG A 78 23.34 40.51 28.97
CA ARG A 78 22.49 39.87 29.99
C ARG A 78 21.02 39.70 29.51
N PHE A 79 20.51 40.64 28.75
CA PHE A 79 19.14 40.54 28.18
C PHE A 79 19.04 39.51 27.05
N LEU A 80 20.11 39.36 26.25
CA LEU A 80 20.11 38.37 25.16
C LEU A 80 20.15 36.93 25.64
N VAL A 81 20.91 36.68 26.75
CA VAL A 81 21.00 35.34 27.33
C VAL A 81 19.72 34.93 28.05
N LEU A 82 18.96 35.89 28.61
CA LEU A 82 17.68 35.58 29.26
C LEU A 82 16.56 35.27 28.25
N LEU A 83 16.63 35.84 27.05
CA LEU A 83 15.63 35.57 25.99
C LEU A 83 15.80 34.19 25.33
N THR A 84 17.03 33.66 25.31
CA THR A 84 17.32 32.34 24.74
C THR A 84 16.91 31.17 25.64
N VAL A 85 16.79 31.40 26.97
CA VAL A 85 16.40 30.35 27.93
C VAL A 85 14.87 30.16 28.00
N LEU A 86 14.07 31.14 27.52
CA LEU A 86 12.59 31.10 27.56
C LEU A 86 11.93 30.62 26.29
N PHE A 87 12.67 30.32 25.23
CA PHE A 87 12.10 29.56 24.12
C PHE A 87 12.05 28.08 24.50
N PRO A 88 10.88 27.54 24.86
CA PRO A 88 10.78 26.10 24.93
C PRO A 88 11.20 25.57 23.54
N PHE A 89 12.19 24.72 23.50
CA PHE A 89 12.43 23.88 22.34
C PHE A 89 11.10 23.13 22.12
N ALA A 90 10.21 23.73 21.35
CA ALA A 90 9.11 22.99 20.77
C ALA A 90 9.78 21.92 19.92
N SER A 91 10.03 20.75 20.53
CA SER A 91 10.43 19.56 19.81
C SER A 91 9.41 19.42 18.68
N LEU A 92 9.84 19.73 17.47
CA LEU A 92 9.05 19.49 16.28
C LEU A 92 8.94 17.96 16.20
N SER A 93 7.96 17.43 16.96
CA SER A 93 7.65 16.01 16.88
C SER A 93 7.35 15.74 15.41
N ALA A 94 8.28 15.08 14.74
CA ALA A 94 8.11 14.70 13.36
C ALA A 94 6.75 14.01 13.25
N ALA A 95 5.84 14.57 12.47
CA ALA A 95 4.49 14.05 12.35
C ALA A 95 4.58 12.56 11.98
N ILE A 96 4.00 11.70 12.82
CA ILE A 96 3.99 10.26 12.61
C ILE A 96 3.37 9.98 11.24
N ARG A 97 4.14 9.38 10.33
CA ARG A 97 3.68 9.01 9.00
C ARG A 97 3.28 7.55 9.01
N GLU A 98 1.98 7.29 8.92
CA GLU A 98 1.44 5.94 8.85
C GLU A 98 1.10 5.57 7.40
N HIS A 99 1.44 4.36 7.04
CA HIS A 99 1.09 3.74 5.76
C HIS A 99 0.06 2.65 6.03
N VAL A 100 -1.19 2.93 5.69
CA VAL A 100 -2.33 2.07 5.99
C VAL A 100 -2.64 1.20 4.79
N ILE A 101 -2.71 -0.11 5.00
CA ILE A 101 -3.13 -1.08 4.00
C ILE A 101 -4.38 -1.77 4.52
N LEU A 102 -5.49 -1.64 3.79
CA LEU A 102 -6.72 -2.38 4.01
C LEU A 102 -6.74 -3.58 3.09
N CYS A 103 -6.80 -4.78 3.67
CA CYS A 103 -6.80 -6.04 2.95
C CYS A 103 -8.13 -6.76 3.15
N GLY A 104 -8.83 -7.04 2.06
CA GLY A 104 -9.98 -7.93 2.03
C GLY A 104 -9.57 -9.40 2.17
N GLY A 105 -10.56 -10.25 2.38
CA GLY A 105 -10.40 -11.70 2.39
C GLY A 105 -10.66 -12.35 1.03
N PRO A 106 -10.20 -13.58 0.84
CA PRO A 106 -10.48 -14.35 -0.37
C PRO A 106 -11.94 -14.80 -0.40
N ALA A 107 -12.41 -15.16 -1.57
CA ALA A 107 -13.70 -15.82 -1.75
C ALA A 107 -13.73 -17.19 -1.05
N LEU A 108 -14.92 -17.68 -0.78
CA LEU A 108 -15.12 -19.06 -0.31
C LEU A 108 -14.55 -20.06 -1.31
N ARG A 109 -13.87 -21.10 -0.81
CA ARG A 109 -13.28 -22.16 -1.64
C ARG A 109 -14.30 -22.77 -2.60
N LYS A 110 -15.50 -23.08 -2.13
CA LYS A 110 -16.55 -23.67 -2.92
C LYS A 110 -16.98 -22.84 -4.13
N TRP A 111 -16.84 -21.51 -4.07
CA TRP A 111 -17.15 -20.64 -5.21
C TRP A 111 -16.05 -20.65 -6.26
N GLU A 112 -14.80 -20.78 -5.83
CA GLU A 112 -13.67 -20.95 -6.73
C GLU A 112 -13.79 -22.29 -7.48
N ASP A 113 -14.14 -23.37 -6.78
CA ASP A 113 -14.26 -24.71 -7.36
C ASP A 113 -15.42 -24.83 -8.37
N LEU A 114 -16.43 -23.95 -8.29
CA LEU A 114 -17.56 -23.90 -9.23
C LEU A 114 -17.30 -23.00 -10.46
N ARG A 115 -16.22 -22.23 -10.46
CA ARG A 115 -15.86 -21.36 -11.59
C ARG A 115 -15.00 -22.08 -12.60
N ASN A 116 -15.08 -21.61 -13.85
CA ASN A 116 -14.12 -22.02 -14.87
C ASN A 116 -12.71 -21.58 -14.43
N GLU A 117 -11.69 -22.35 -14.80
CA GLU A 117 -10.31 -22.09 -14.36
C GLU A 117 -9.82 -20.65 -14.63
N ASN A 118 -10.17 -20.09 -15.76
CA ASN A 118 -9.83 -18.72 -16.15
C ASN A 118 -10.58 -17.62 -15.36
N GLU A 119 -11.60 -18.01 -14.59
CA GLU A 119 -12.41 -17.13 -13.76
C GLU A 119 -12.12 -17.30 -12.26
N GLN A 120 -11.27 -18.25 -11.90
CA GLN A 120 -10.85 -18.50 -10.52
C GLN A 120 -9.88 -17.42 -10.05
N HIS A 121 -10.40 -16.42 -9.33
CA HIS A 121 -9.59 -15.27 -8.90
C HIS A 121 -8.85 -15.53 -7.59
N ASP A 122 -9.40 -16.36 -6.71
CA ASP A 122 -8.90 -16.64 -5.37
C ASP A 122 -8.55 -18.12 -5.15
N ARG A 123 -8.26 -18.85 -6.22
CA ARG A 123 -7.70 -20.21 -6.11
C ARG A 123 -6.48 -20.16 -5.18
N TRP A 124 -5.65 -19.16 -5.32
CA TRP A 124 -4.59 -18.87 -4.37
C TRP A 124 -5.11 -17.91 -3.28
N TRP A 125 -5.29 -18.44 -2.09
CA TRP A 125 -5.83 -17.73 -0.92
C TRP A 125 -5.06 -16.46 -0.56
N ALA A 126 -3.75 -16.40 -0.89
CA ALA A 126 -2.83 -15.36 -0.44
C ALA A 126 -2.70 -14.17 -1.41
N ASN A 127 -3.47 -14.09 -2.49
CA ASN A 127 -3.38 -13.01 -3.48
C ASN A 127 -3.29 -11.61 -2.86
N PHE A 128 -4.25 -11.26 -2.00
CA PHE A 128 -4.30 -9.94 -1.37
C PHE A 128 -3.25 -9.78 -0.27
N ILE A 129 -2.94 -10.85 0.45
CA ILE A 129 -1.88 -10.89 1.47
C ILE A 129 -0.52 -10.64 0.81
N ARG A 130 -0.23 -11.36 -0.27
CA ARG A 130 1.03 -11.20 -1.00
C ARG A 130 1.17 -9.81 -1.61
N ALA A 131 0.11 -9.29 -2.26
CA ALA A 131 0.09 -7.94 -2.78
C ALA A 131 0.33 -6.89 -1.67
N SER A 132 -0.31 -7.06 -0.51
CA SER A 132 -0.09 -6.21 0.66
C SER A 132 1.38 -6.24 1.11
N THR A 133 2.00 -7.43 1.19
CA THR A 133 3.40 -7.56 1.62
C THR A 133 4.39 -6.98 0.60
N LEU A 134 4.11 -7.07 -0.69
CA LEU A 134 4.88 -6.40 -1.73
C LEU A 134 4.80 -4.88 -1.60
N ARG A 135 3.59 -4.36 -1.34
CA ARG A 135 3.40 -2.93 -1.12
C ARG A 135 4.14 -2.44 0.13
N MET A 136 4.15 -3.22 1.21
CA MET A 136 4.94 -2.92 2.41
C MET A 136 6.44 -2.81 2.10
N ALA A 137 6.97 -3.73 1.29
CA ALA A 137 8.37 -3.69 0.86
C ALA A 137 8.67 -2.43 0.04
N GLU A 138 7.78 -2.06 -0.90
CA GLU A 138 7.91 -0.84 -1.68
C GLU A 138 7.85 0.43 -0.80
N ILE A 139 6.96 0.47 0.20
CA ILE A 139 6.88 1.56 1.16
C ILE A 139 8.20 1.67 1.96
N ARG A 140 8.74 0.55 2.44
CA ARG A 140 10.03 0.54 3.16
C ARG A 140 11.18 1.02 2.29
N LEU A 141 11.20 0.62 1.01
CA LEU A 141 12.22 1.08 0.07
C LEU A 141 12.16 2.60 -0.15
N ARG A 142 10.96 3.17 -0.22
CA ARG A 142 10.76 4.61 -0.49
C ARG A 142 10.88 5.49 0.75
N HIS A 143 10.48 5.00 1.93
CA HIS A 143 10.31 5.80 3.14
C HIS A 143 11.22 5.37 4.30
N GLY A 144 12.07 4.37 4.06
CA GLY A 144 13.00 3.84 5.06
C GLY A 144 12.42 2.77 5.97
N SER A 145 13.29 2.13 6.74
CA SER A 145 12.96 1.05 7.67
C SER A 145 11.97 1.49 8.77
N GLU A 146 11.98 2.77 9.12
CA GLU A 146 11.16 3.36 10.18
C GLU A 146 9.74 3.74 9.73
N ALA A 147 9.38 3.49 8.47
CA ALA A 147 8.02 3.72 8.00
C ALA A 147 7.01 2.92 8.84
N LYS A 148 6.05 3.58 9.46
CA LYS A 148 5.05 2.93 10.30
C LYS A 148 3.99 2.27 9.45
N LEU A 149 4.01 0.95 9.38
CA LEU A 149 3.08 0.13 8.61
C LEU A 149 1.89 -0.28 9.48
N ILE A 150 0.68 -0.06 8.97
CA ILE A 150 -0.59 -0.48 9.58
C ILE A 150 -1.32 -1.38 8.59
N TRP A 151 -1.57 -2.61 8.97
CA TRP A 151 -2.24 -3.59 8.13
C TRP A 151 -3.58 -3.99 8.72
N ILE A 152 -4.67 -3.52 8.13
CA ILE A 152 -6.04 -3.83 8.52
C ILE A 152 -6.50 -4.99 7.65
N VAL A 153 -6.75 -6.16 8.25
CA VAL A 153 -7.09 -7.38 7.51
C VAL A 153 -8.45 -7.89 7.93
N TYR A 154 -9.31 -8.16 6.95
CA TYR A 154 -10.63 -8.76 7.18
C TYR A 154 -10.48 -10.25 7.50
N ARG A 155 -10.67 -10.60 8.79
CA ARG A 155 -10.38 -11.92 9.34
C ARG A 155 -11.32 -13.04 8.89
N PRO A 156 -12.67 -12.83 8.81
CA PRO A 156 -13.59 -13.93 8.55
C PRO A 156 -13.34 -14.68 7.23
N GLY A 157 -12.93 -13.99 6.16
CA GLY A 157 -12.60 -14.61 4.89
C GLY A 157 -11.42 -15.59 5.02
N TYR A 158 -10.38 -15.21 5.76
CA TYR A 158 -9.22 -16.09 6.00
C TYR A 158 -9.51 -17.22 6.97
N LEU A 159 -10.37 -17.02 7.98
CA LEU A 159 -10.82 -18.12 8.85
C LEU A 159 -11.64 -19.15 8.07
N SER A 160 -12.58 -18.70 7.25
CA SER A 160 -13.38 -19.58 6.41
C SER A 160 -12.52 -20.38 5.44
N ARG A 161 -11.56 -19.71 4.80
CA ARG A 161 -10.64 -20.37 3.87
C ARG A 161 -9.68 -21.34 4.57
N ALA A 162 -9.16 -20.96 5.75
CA ALA A 162 -8.33 -21.81 6.58
C ALA A 162 -9.05 -23.10 6.97
N HIS A 163 -10.32 -23.00 7.36
CA HIS A 163 -11.16 -24.15 7.67
C HIS A 163 -11.37 -25.05 6.43
N ALA A 164 -11.70 -24.47 5.28
CA ALA A 164 -11.93 -25.21 4.05
C ALA A 164 -10.67 -25.96 3.56
N ASP A 165 -9.50 -25.35 3.70
CA ASP A 165 -8.22 -25.87 3.20
C ASP A 165 -7.45 -26.68 4.28
N GLY A 166 -7.94 -26.73 5.54
CA GLY A 166 -7.24 -27.40 6.65
C GLY A 166 -5.90 -26.76 7.00
N LYS A 167 -5.79 -25.41 6.92
CA LYS A 167 -4.55 -24.65 7.06
C LYS A 167 -4.67 -23.53 8.09
N SER A 168 -3.54 -23.03 8.59
CA SER A 168 -3.48 -21.98 9.63
C SER A 168 -3.24 -20.59 9.06
N TYR A 169 -4.00 -20.16 8.06
CA TYR A 169 -3.78 -18.89 7.36
C TYR A 169 -3.71 -17.65 8.27
N PRO A 170 -4.55 -17.48 9.30
CA PRO A 170 -4.42 -16.35 10.21
C PRO A 170 -3.08 -16.30 10.95
N VAL A 171 -2.53 -17.46 11.32
CA VAL A 171 -1.20 -17.55 11.95
C VAL A 171 -0.13 -17.09 10.96
N TRP A 172 -0.16 -17.60 9.73
CA TRP A 172 0.81 -17.18 8.71
C TRP A 172 0.72 -15.69 8.36
N ILE A 173 -0.48 -15.10 8.37
CA ILE A 173 -0.65 -13.65 8.18
C ILE A 173 -0.02 -12.88 9.34
N GLN A 174 -0.20 -13.34 10.59
CA GLN A 174 0.44 -12.73 11.75
C GLN A 174 1.97 -12.78 11.62
N GLU A 175 2.53 -13.93 11.28
CA GLU A 175 3.97 -14.07 11.03
C GLU A 175 4.48 -13.12 9.95
N GLN A 176 3.69 -12.89 8.88
CA GLN A 176 4.06 -11.93 7.83
C GLN A 176 4.08 -10.48 8.35
N ALA A 177 3.18 -10.13 9.26
CA ALA A 177 3.16 -8.84 9.91
C ALA A 177 4.38 -8.65 10.84
N ASP A 178 4.68 -9.66 11.66
CA ASP A 178 5.80 -9.66 12.61
C ASP A 178 7.13 -9.53 11.87
N LYS A 179 7.36 -10.36 10.84
CA LYS A 179 8.56 -10.30 9.98
C LYS A 179 8.80 -8.90 9.37
N ARG A 180 7.76 -8.10 9.21
CA ARG A 180 7.82 -6.76 8.61
C ARG A 180 7.73 -5.63 9.62
N ASN A 181 7.73 -5.94 10.92
CA ASN A 181 7.47 -4.94 11.96
C ASN A 181 6.25 -4.07 11.62
N CYS A 182 5.13 -4.74 11.28
CA CYS A 182 3.89 -4.12 10.86
C CYS A 182 2.81 -4.31 11.93
N GLN A 183 2.11 -3.24 12.29
CA GLN A 183 0.96 -3.35 13.19
C GLN A 183 -0.20 -4.02 12.44
N LEU A 184 -0.50 -5.28 12.74
CA LEU A 184 -1.67 -5.99 12.24
C LEU A 184 -2.90 -5.64 13.07
N ILE A 185 -4.00 -5.31 12.39
CA ILE A 185 -5.32 -5.07 12.98
C ILE A 185 -6.31 -5.98 12.29
N TRP A 186 -6.78 -6.99 13.02
CA TRP A 186 -7.87 -7.84 12.55
C TRP A 186 -9.21 -7.14 12.68
N VAL A 187 -10.03 -7.24 11.62
CA VAL A 187 -11.39 -6.69 11.61
C VAL A 187 -12.38 -7.76 11.11
N ASP A 188 -13.55 -7.81 11.72
CA ASP A 188 -14.59 -8.79 11.40
C ASP A 188 -15.78 -8.16 10.66
N SER A 189 -15.76 -6.84 10.46
CA SER A 189 -16.81 -6.11 9.75
C SER A 189 -16.28 -4.83 9.09
N SER A 190 -17.06 -4.29 8.16
CA SER A 190 -16.78 -2.98 7.54
C SER A 190 -16.80 -1.83 8.55
N ALA A 191 -17.64 -1.93 9.59
CA ALA A 191 -17.68 -0.94 10.66
C ALA A 191 -16.37 -0.92 11.46
N GLN A 192 -15.82 -2.09 11.79
CA GLN A 192 -14.50 -2.20 12.42
C GLN A 192 -13.38 -1.71 11.53
N ALA A 193 -13.42 -1.99 10.22
CA ALA A 193 -12.43 -1.48 9.27
C ALA A 193 -12.44 0.06 9.22
N ILE A 194 -13.62 0.68 9.16
CA ILE A 194 -13.75 2.15 9.23
C ILE A 194 -13.27 2.68 10.59
N ALA A 195 -13.59 2.00 11.70
CA ALA A 195 -13.13 2.39 13.03
C ALA A 195 -11.60 2.31 13.16
N ALA A 196 -10.96 1.28 12.58
CA ALA A 196 -9.52 1.14 12.56
C ALA A 196 -8.83 2.28 11.77
N ILE A 197 -9.39 2.71 10.64
CA ILE A 197 -8.93 3.88 9.89
C ILE A 197 -9.13 5.16 10.73
N ASN A 198 -10.29 5.31 11.34
CA ASN A 198 -10.62 6.50 12.13
C ASN A 198 -9.81 6.59 13.44
N GLY A 199 -9.36 5.48 13.97
CA GLY A 199 -8.49 5.42 15.15
C GLY A 199 -7.06 5.91 14.92
N ARG A 200 -6.66 6.22 13.69
CA ARG A 200 -5.31 6.74 13.43
C ARG A 200 -5.18 8.17 13.95
N PRO A 201 -3.99 8.59 14.40
CA PRO A 201 -3.76 9.98 14.79
C PRO A 201 -4.19 10.97 13.69
N ALA A 202 -4.50 12.20 14.08
CA ALA A 202 -4.85 13.23 13.12
C ALA A 202 -3.68 13.48 12.15
N ARG A 203 -3.96 13.51 10.85
CA ARG A 203 -3.01 13.75 9.76
C ARG A 203 -1.85 12.74 9.69
N SER A 204 -2.01 11.55 10.30
CA SER A 204 -0.95 10.54 10.28
C SER A 204 -0.98 9.67 9.02
N ILE A 205 -2.14 9.41 8.41
CA ILE A 205 -2.24 8.55 7.23
C ILE A 205 -1.61 9.27 6.04
N PHE A 206 -0.43 8.78 5.65
CA PHE A 206 0.35 9.32 4.53
C PHE A 206 0.08 8.56 3.22
N THR A 207 -0.13 7.24 3.30
CA THR A 207 -0.66 6.43 2.20
C THR A 207 -1.80 5.55 2.70
N PHE A 208 -2.75 5.29 1.81
CA PHE A 208 -3.81 4.33 2.01
C PHE A 208 -3.92 3.44 0.78
N ASP A 209 -3.74 2.14 0.94
CA ASP A 209 -3.83 1.17 -0.13
C ASP A 209 -4.93 0.14 0.20
N PHE A 210 -5.77 -0.20 -0.80
CA PHE A 210 -6.78 -1.26 -0.68
C PHE A 210 -6.43 -2.43 -1.60
N PHE A 211 -6.36 -3.64 -1.05
CA PHE A 211 -6.24 -4.90 -1.78
C PHE A 211 -7.45 -5.78 -1.44
N GLY A 212 -8.20 -6.17 -2.44
CA GLY A 212 -9.41 -6.96 -2.23
C GLY A 212 -10.35 -6.87 -3.43
N HIS A 213 -11.45 -7.59 -3.32
CA HIS A 213 -12.54 -7.49 -4.27
C HIS A 213 -13.22 -6.14 -4.23
N SER A 214 -13.76 -5.71 -5.35
CA SER A 214 -14.52 -4.47 -5.44
C SER A 214 -15.37 -4.42 -6.70
N ASN A 215 -16.27 -3.49 -6.72
CA ASN A 215 -16.94 -3.00 -7.90
C ASN A 215 -16.84 -1.47 -7.93
N ARG A 216 -17.49 -0.83 -8.90
CA ARG A 216 -17.48 0.63 -9.04
C ARG A 216 -17.99 1.40 -7.83
N TYR A 217 -18.74 0.74 -6.92
CA TYR A 217 -19.44 1.40 -5.80
C TYR A 217 -18.94 0.98 -4.41
N ALA A 218 -18.21 -0.13 -4.30
CA ALA A 218 -17.87 -0.68 -2.99
C ALA A 218 -16.52 -1.40 -2.99
N PHE A 219 -15.77 -1.26 -1.90
CA PHE A 219 -14.75 -2.22 -1.48
C PHE A 219 -15.48 -3.40 -0.84
N MET A 220 -15.40 -4.56 -1.44
CA MET A 220 -15.96 -5.80 -0.91
C MET A 220 -14.88 -6.50 -0.12
N LEU A 221 -15.12 -6.74 1.18
CA LEU A 221 -14.09 -7.32 2.01
C LEU A 221 -13.97 -8.83 1.82
N ASP A 222 -14.99 -9.48 1.27
CA ASP A 222 -14.95 -10.90 0.87
C ASP A 222 -16.13 -11.26 -0.07
N TYR A 223 -16.16 -12.56 -0.47
CA TYR A 223 -17.32 -13.23 -1.05
C TYR A 223 -17.68 -14.42 -0.17
N SER A 224 -18.27 -14.14 0.99
CA SER A 224 -18.50 -15.12 2.06
C SER A 224 -19.98 -15.53 2.23
N ASN A 225 -20.88 -15.01 1.40
CA ASN A 225 -22.27 -15.47 1.39
C ASN A 225 -22.38 -16.81 0.66
N ASP A 226 -22.85 -17.82 1.37
CA ASP A 226 -22.90 -19.20 0.90
C ASP A 226 -23.93 -19.44 -0.23
N ILE A 227 -24.94 -18.60 -0.30
CA ILE A 227 -26.06 -18.79 -1.23
C ILE A 227 -25.80 -18.02 -2.54
N MET A 228 -25.40 -16.77 -2.42
CA MET A 228 -25.35 -15.82 -3.54
C MET A 228 -23.94 -15.45 -3.99
N ALA A 229 -22.88 -16.03 -3.39
CA ALA A 229 -21.49 -15.66 -3.66
C ALA A 229 -21.24 -14.14 -3.57
N ILE A 230 -21.88 -13.46 -2.62
CA ILE A 230 -21.76 -12.02 -2.41
C ILE A 230 -20.96 -11.72 -1.18
N SER A 231 -20.42 -10.50 -1.07
CA SER A 231 -19.75 -10.05 0.13
C SER A 231 -20.72 -9.92 1.31
N LYS A 232 -20.32 -10.40 2.49
CA LYS A 232 -21.01 -10.13 3.78
C LYS A 232 -20.56 -8.82 4.39
N ALA A 233 -19.41 -8.30 3.98
CA ALA A 233 -18.85 -7.06 4.49
C ALA A 233 -18.32 -6.22 3.33
N TRP A 234 -18.77 -4.98 3.24
CA TRP A 234 -18.34 -4.03 2.22
C TRP A 234 -18.31 -2.61 2.78
N ILE A 235 -17.45 -1.77 2.23
CA ILE A 235 -17.46 -0.32 2.42
C ILE A 235 -18.01 0.29 1.14
N HIS A 236 -19.30 0.61 1.16
CA HIS A 236 -19.96 1.23 0.01
C HIS A 236 -19.62 2.73 -0.07
N GLN A 237 -19.66 3.32 -1.25
CA GLN A 237 -19.41 4.75 -1.43
C GLN A 237 -20.32 5.66 -0.56
N ARG A 238 -21.49 5.18 -0.14
CA ARG A 238 -22.38 5.89 0.82
C ARG A 238 -21.76 5.96 2.21
N ASP A 239 -20.94 4.98 2.60
CA ASP A 239 -20.30 4.88 3.90
C ASP A 239 -19.03 5.73 4.02
N LEU A 240 -18.49 6.21 2.90
CA LEU A 240 -17.24 7.00 2.89
C LEU A 240 -17.32 8.27 3.74
N GLY A 241 -18.53 8.82 3.92
CA GLY A 241 -18.73 9.94 4.83
C GLY A 241 -18.46 9.64 6.31
N ARG A 242 -18.41 8.35 6.70
CA ARG A 242 -18.06 7.88 8.04
C ARG A 242 -16.54 7.83 8.26
N ILE A 243 -15.74 7.90 7.20
CA ILE A 243 -14.29 7.95 7.29
C ILE A 243 -13.85 9.34 7.70
N ARG A 244 -13.08 9.43 8.78
CA ARG A 244 -12.61 10.69 9.35
C ARG A 244 -11.54 11.34 8.46
N LYS A 245 -11.91 12.41 7.76
CA LYS A 245 -10.99 13.16 6.88
C LYS A 245 -9.70 13.59 7.59
N SER A 246 -9.81 14.01 8.85
CA SER A 246 -8.66 14.50 9.63
C SER A 246 -7.66 13.41 10.01
N ALA A 247 -7.94 12.13 9.78
CA ALA A 247 -6.93 11.07 9.93
C ALA A 247 -5.87 11.13 8.83
N PHE A 248 -6.24 11.60 7.64
CA PHE A 248 -5.35 11.66 6.48
C PHE A 248 -4.49 12.93 6.50
N SER A 249 -3.24 12.81 6.10
CA SER A 249 -2.37 13.95 5.86
C SER A 249 -2.85 14.73 4.63
N LYS A 250 -2.50 16.02 4.57
CA LYS A 250 -2.76 16.81 3.36
C LYS A 250 -1.94 16.23 2.20
N GLY A 251 -2.63 15.83 1.13
CA GLY A 251 -1.97 15.20 -0.02
C GLY A 251 -1.63 13.71 0.18
N ALA A 252 -2.30 13.02 1.14
CA ALA A 252 -2.17 11.57 1.26
C ALA A 252 -2.45 10.87 -0.08
N ILE A 253 -1.59 9.91 -0.43
CA ILE A 253 -1.75 9.09 -1.63
C ILE A 253 -2.63 7.91 -1.28
N CYS A 254 -3.81 7.83 -1.89
CA CYS A 254 -4.73 6.72 -1.73
C CYS A 254 -4.82 5.94 -3.04
N GLN A 255 -4.69 4.62 -2.97
CA GLN A 255 -4.82 3.76 -4.14
C GLN A 255 -5.65 2.53 -3.83
N SER A 256 -6.52 2.16 -4.76
CA SER A 256 -7.29 0.92 -4.71
C SER A 256 -6.82 -0.02 -5.81
N TYR A 257 -6.40 -1.20 -5.42
CA TYR A 257 -6.10 -2.31 -6.32
C TYR A 257 -7.31 -3.23 -6.54
N GLY A 258 -8.50 -2.77 -6.17
CA GLY A 258 -9.75 -3.44 -6.48
C GLY A 258 -10.26 -3.08 -7.86
N CYS A 259 -11.06 -3.98 -8.47
CA CYS A 259 -11.65 -3.81 -9.80
C CYS A 259 -12.64 -2.63 -9.85
N HIS A 260 -12.67 -1.87 -10.93
CA HIS A 260 -13.68 -0.86 -11.26
C HIS A 260 -13.78 0.33 -10.28
N THR A 261 -12.88 0.47 -9.32
CA THR A 261 -12.98 1.54 -8.30
C THR A 261 -12.75 2.95 -8.86
N GLY A 262 -12.09 3.07 -10.02
CA GLY A 262 -11.92 4.33 -10.74
C GLY A 262 -13.21 4.87 -11.37
N GLU A 263 -14.18 4.01 -11.64
CA GLU A 263 -15.39 4.37 -12.41
C GLU A 263 -16.41 5.20 -11.60
N SER A 264 -16.43 5.08 -10.27
CA SER A 264 -17.31 5.86 -9.37
C SER A 264 -16.69 6.13 -8.01
N MET A 265 -16.16 5.10 -7.33
CA MET A 265 -15.64 5.18 -5.97
C MET A 265 -14.59 6.30 -5.83
N SER A 266 -13.67 6.46 -6.79
CA SER A 266 -12.60 7.47 -6.73
C SER A 266 -13.12 8.89 -6.61
N SER A 267 -14.15 9.25 -7.38
CA SER A 267 -14.74 10.59 -7.33
C SER A 267 -15.51 10.83 -6.03
N VAL A 268 -16.22 9.82 -5.53
CA VAL A 268 -16.94 9.92 -4.26
C VAL A 268 -15.96 9.97 -3.08
N TRP A 269 -14.88 9.19 -3.13
CA TRP A 269 -13.81 9.23 -2.14
C TRP A 269 -13.23 10.64 -2.01
N HIS A 270 -12.89 11.26 -3.15
CA HIS A 270 -12.36 12.63 -3.14
C HIS A 270 -13.30 13.62 -2.44
N ARG A 271 -14.58 13.58 -2.76
CA ARG A 271 -15.59 14.47 -2.13
C ARG A 271 -15.78 14.18 -0.64
N LYS A 272 -15.76 12.90 -0.23
CA LYS A 272 -16.10 12.48 1.15
C LYS A 272 -14.89 12.43 2.07
N VAL A 273 -13.73 11.97 1.59
CA VAL A 273 -12.50 11.80 2.39
C VAL A 273 -11.53 12.96 2.22
N GLY A 274 -11.60 13.67 1.09
CA GLY A 274 -10.82 14.89 0.85
C GLY A 274 -9.49 14.67 0.12
N ASN A 275 -9.01 13.43 -0.01
CA ASN A 275 -7.83 13.07 -0.80
C ASN A 275 -8.27 12.37 -2.09
N ARG A 276 -7.41 12.35 -3.11
CA ARG A 276 -7.70 11.60 -4.33
C ARG A 276 -7.47 10.11 -4.11
N LEU A 277 -8.37 9.27 -4.63
CA LEU A 277 -8.18 7.83 -4.70
C LEU A 277 -7.82 7.45 -6.14
N ILE A 278 -6.64 6.87 -6.33
CA ILE A 278 -6.28 6.23 -7.59
C ILE A 278 -7.04 4.90 -7.64
N GLY A 279 -7.86 4.71 -8.66
CA GLY A 279 -8.68 3.50 -8.81
C GLY A 279 -8.59 2.94 -10.23
N ALA A 280 -8.94 1.67 -10.38
CA ALA A 280 -8.97 0.98 -11.66
C ALA A 280 -10.21 1.36 -12.48
N ASN A 281 -10.03 1.75 -13.73
CA ASN A 281 -11.06 1.69 -14.75
C ASN A 281 -10.92 0.33 -15.43
N GLY A 282 -11.87 -0.58 -15.19
CA GLY A 282 -11.80 -1.98 -15.56
C GLY A 282 -11.30 -2.89 -14.42
N LYS A 283 -10.87 -4.10 -14.80
CA LYS A 283 -10.43 -5.12 -13.84
C LYS A 283 -8.97 -4.95 -13.44
N THR A 284 -8.65 -5.36 -12.23
CA THR A 284 -7.28 -5.55 -11.75
C THR A 284 -6.89 -7.02 -11.86
N ASN A 285 -5.64 -7.27 -12.21
CA ASN A 285 -5.09 -8.60 -12.38
C ASN A 285 -4.00 -8.86 -11.33
N TYR A 286 -4.14 -9.98 -10.62
CA TYR A 286 -3.23 -10.43 -9.56
C TYR A 286 -2.32 -11.59 -9.98
N SER A 287 -2.34 -12.02 -11.24
CA SER A 287 -1.60 -13.20 -11.72
C SER A 287 -0.08 -13.11 -11.53
N GLU A 288 0.47 -11.89 -11.48
CA GLU A 288 1.91 -11.68 -11.33
C GLU A 288 2.36 -11.45 -9.88
N VAL A 289 1.43 -11.49 -8.93
CA VAL A 289 1.73 -11.23 -7.52
C VAL A 289 2.66 -12.31 -6.94
N GLY A 290 2.49 -13.58 -7.35
CA GLY A 290 3.42 -14.66 -7.03
C GLY A 290 4.84 -14.40 -7.53
N GLN A 291 4.99 -13.68 -8.64
CA GLN A 291 6.27 -13.31 -9.25
C GLN A 291 6.89 -12.03 -8.65
N GLY A 292 6.29 -11.49 -7.58
CA GLY A 292 6.82 -10.31 -6.89
C GLY A 292 6.39 -8.97 -7.48
N ARG A 293 5.37 -8.93 -8.33
CA ARG A 293 4.84 -7.69 -8.91
C ARG A 293 3.53 -7.29 -8.26
N LEU A 294 3.31 -5.99 -8.09
CA LEU A 294 2.01 -5.49 -7.66
C LEU A 294 0.95 -5.73 -8.74
N PRO A 295 -0.34 -5.84 -8.34
CA PRO A 295 -1.42 -6.00 -9.30
C PRO A 295 -1.45 -4.85 -10.31
N TYR A 296 -1.76 -5.16 -11.54
CA TYR A 296 -1.93 -4.18 -12.62
C TYR A 296 -3.38 -4.10 -13.08
N VAL A 297 -3.74 -3.01 -13.74
CA VAL A 297 -5.06 -2.81 -14.31
C VAL A 297 -5.08 -3.24 -15.77
N THR A 298 -6.15 -3.92 -16.19
CA THR A 298 -6.34 -4.28 -17.61
C THR A 298 -6.78 -3.10 -18.49
N GLY A 299 -7.30 -2.03 -17.85
CA GLY A 299 -7.63 -0.75 -18.49
C GLY A 299 -6.64 0.35 -18.08
N THR A 300 -7.14 1.38 -17.40
CA THR A 300 -6.32 2.54 -16.97
C THR A 300 -6.49 2.83 -15.48
N TRP A 301 -5.45 3.40 -14.87
CA TRP A 301 -5.56 4.00 -13.56
C TRP A 301 -6.19 5.39 -13.67
N VAL A 302 -7.28 5.62 -12.94
CA VAL A 302 -7.96 6.92 -12.83
C VAL A 302 -7.51 7.61 -11.56
N ARG A 303 -7.17 8.90 -11.65
CA ARG A 303 -6.71 9.73 -10.53
C ARG A 303 -7.71 10.80 -10.16
#